data_dd3127d592cb7182f7786bb655b88b97
#
_entry.id   dd3127d592cb7182f7786bb655b88b97
#
_cell.length_a   1.000
_cell.length_b   1.000
_cell.length_c   1.000
_cell.angle_alpha   90.00
_cell.angle_beta   90.00
_cell.angle_gamma   90.00
#
_symmetry.space_group_name_H-M   'P 1'
#
loop_
_entity.id
_entity.type
_entity.pdbx_description
1 polymer ?
#
loop_
_entity_poly.entity_id
_entity_poly.type
_entity_poly.pdbx_seq_one_letter_code
_entity_poly.pdbx_strand_id
1 'polypeptide(L)'
;MVLTAIDDAQLSHGVCQWCRERRIPVNVADVPPECDFYFGSMIRRGPLQVMVSTGGRGPRLARKMRQCIEAALPERAGDAIMQVGMLRSKLRHVSPDPQDSAARMSWMTKVCEAKTLDELAMLDEATAERWVHEDWPTRRIPSSSLTSLSWPSSMASILASYLSRVIIVPCSRDVLSFTLGATSTGLAVLAWSIRK
;
A
#
# COMPACT_ATOMS: atom_id res chain seq x y z
N MET A 1 -15.75 -14.19 21.00
CA MET A 1 -16.50 -13.61 19.87
C MET A 1 -17.34 -14.72 19.25
N VAL A 2 -18.62 -14.46 19.04
CA VAL A 2 -19.58 -15.41 18.46
C VAL A 2 -20.23 -14.78 17.22
N LEU A 3 -20.48 -15.57 16.21
CA LEU A 3 -21.20 -15.20 15.01
C LEU A 3 -22.35 -16.19 14.84
N THR A 4 -23.57 -15.68 14.68
CA THR A 4 -24.74 -16.51 14.40
C THR A 4 -25.29 -16.21 13.00
N ALA A 5 -25.58 -17.25 12.27
CA ALA A 5 -26.25 -17.20 10.97
C ALA A 5 -27.25 -18.36 10.92
N ILE A 6 -28.30 -18.27 11.74
CA ILE A 6 -29.29 -19.31 11.97
C ILE A 6 -30.64 -18.77 11.51
N ASP A 7 -31.41 -19.55 10.78
CA ASP A 7 -32.75 -19.17 10.28
C ASP A 7 -33.77 -19.02 11.40
N ASP A 8 -33.57 -19.68 12.56
CA ASP A 8 -34.41 -19.53 13.74
C ASP A 8 -34.05 -18.22 14.49
N ALA A 9 -34.94 -17.24 14.38
CA ALA A 9 -34.76 -15.94 15.01
C ALA A 9 -34.76 -16.02 16.53
N GLN A 10 -35.55 -16.93 17.15
CA GLN A 10 -35.63 -17.06 18.63
C GLN A 10 -34.32 -17.68 19.15
N LEU A 11 -33.81 -18.68 18.50
CA LEU A 11 -32.52 -19.28 18.85
C LEU A 11 -31.37 -18.29 18.70
N SER A 12 -31.33 -17.53 17.58
CA SER A 12 -30.34 -16.47 17.37
C SER A 12 -30.36 -15.42 18.47
N HIS A 13 -31.56 -14.94 18.84
CA HIS A 13 -31.74 -13.99 19.93
C HIS A 13 -31.28 -14.56 21.26
N GLY A 14 -31.64 -15.81 21.58
CA GLY A 14 -31.20 -16.50 22.79
C GLY A 14 -29.67 -16.59 22.89
N VAL A 15 -29.00 -16.92 21.79
CA VAL A 15 -27.53 -16.93 21.73
C VAL A 15 -26.97 -15.53 21.94
N CYS A 16 -27.58 -14.49 21.39
CA CYS A 16 -27.17 -13.11 21.59
C CYS A 16 -27.24 -12.71 23.06
N GLN A 17 -28.36 -12.99 23.73
CA GLN A 17 -28.53 -12.70 25.17
C GLN A 17 -27.48 -13.46 26.01
N TRP A 18 -27.33 -14.74 25.76
CA TRP A 18 -26.35 -15.60 26.45
C TRP A 18 -24.93 -15.04 26.31
N CYS A 19 -24.55 -14.55 25.11
CA CYS A 19 -23.25 -13.92 24.88
C CYS A 19 -23.10 -12.62 25.65
N ARG A 20 -24.11 -11.75 25.64
CA ARG A 20 -24.09 -10.44 26.32
C ARG A 20 -23.96 -10.57 27.83
N GLU A 21 -24.66 -11.51 28.44
CA GLU A 21 -24.52 -11.83 29.87
C GLU A 21 -23.08 -12.18 30.25
N ARG A 22 -22.34 -12.80 29.33
CA ARG A 22 -20.94 -13.24 29.51
C ARG A 22 -19.92 -12.28 28.95
N ARG A 23 -20.36 -11.10 28.49
CA ARG A 23 -19.51 -10.07 27.83
C ARG A 23 -18.71 -10.64 26.65
N ILE A 24 -19.30 -11.56 25.91
CA ILE A 24 -18.77 -12.13 24.69
C ILE A 24 -19.32 -11.33 23.51
N PRO A 25 -18.46 -10.63 22.71
CA PRO A 25 -18.94 -9.92 21.53
C PRO A 25 -19.66 -10.87 20.57
N VAL A 26 -20.83 -10.46 20.11
CA VAL A 26 -21.69 -11.24 19.21
C VAL A 26 -22.08 -10.45 17.97
N ASN A 27 -22.23 -11.14 16.87
CA ASN A 27 -22.82 -10.61 15.64
C ASN A 27 -23.90 -11.58 15.19
N VAL A 28 -25.13 -11.10 15.09
CA VAL A 28 -26.28 -11.85 14.56
C VAL A 28 -26.54 -11.39 13.13
N ALA A 29 -26.43 -12.32 12.19
CA ALA A 29 -26.60 -12.04 10.78
C ALA A 29 -27.99 -11.40 10.52
N ASP A 30 -28.00 -10.31 9.75
CA ASP A 30 -29.18 -9.55 9.34
C ASP A 30 -29.99 -8.90 10.48
N VAL A 31 -29.49 -8.89 11.74
CA VAL A 31 -30.10 -8.25 12.88
C VAL A 31 -29.20 -7.17 13.47
N PRO A 32 -29.12 -5.95 12.87
CA PRO A 32 -28.19 -4.89 13.30
C PRO A 32 -28.23 -4.54 14.79
N PRO A 33 -29.37 -4.50 15.51
CA PRO A 33 -29.39 -4.23 16.94
C PRO A 33 -28.70 -5.29 17.81
N GLU A 34 -28.49 -6.47 17.28
CA GLU A 34 -27.84 -7.60 17.94
C GLU A 34 -26.38 -7.81 17.47
N CYS A 35 -25.80 -6.80 16.79
CA CYS A 35 -24.44 -6.82 16.34
C CYS A 35 -23.55 -5.90 17.16
N ASP A 36 -22.63 -6.45 17.93
CA ASP A 36 -21.62 -5.68 18.67
C ASP A 36 -20.44 -5.29 17.77
N PHE A 37 -20.27 -5.95 16.65
CA PHE A 37 -19.21 -5.68 15.67
C PHE A 37 -19.66 -6.03 14.24
N TYR A 38 -18.96 -5.48 13.26
CA TYR A 38 -19.19 -5.76 11.84
C TYR A 38 -17.89 -6.18 11.17
N PHE A 39 -18.02 -7.02 10.14
CA PHE A 39 -16.89 -7.36 9.26
C PHE A 39 -16.70 -6.28 8.20
N GLY A 40 -15.45 -5.87 8.01
CA GLY A 40 -15.08 -4.99 6.91
C GLY A 40 -14.73 -5.75 5.64
N SER A 41 -14.74 -5.04 4.53
CA SER A 41 -14.22 -5.53 3.27
C SER A 41 -12.68 -5.47 3.29
N MET A 42 -12.01 -6.61 3.19
CA MET A 42 -10.57 -6.75 3.41
C MET A 42 -9.77 -6.77 2.12
N ILE A 43 -8.61 -6.10 2.13
CA ILE A 43 -7.52 -6.29 1.17
C ILE A 43 -6.38 -6.96 1.93
N ARG A 44 -5.74 -7.96 1.29
CA ARG A 44 -4.53 -8.61 1.82
C ARG A 44 -3.48 -8.70 0.73
N ARG A 45 -2.27 -8.19 1.02
CA ARG A 45 -1.08 -8.35 0.18
C ARG A 45 0.10 -8.72 1.09
N GLY A 46 0.37 -10.02 1.23
CA GLY A 46 1.30 -10.51 2.23
C GLY A 46 0.90 -10.05 3.64
N PRO A 47 1.78 -9.39 4.39
CA PRO A 47 1.47 -8.89 5.74
C PRO A 47 0.59 -7.62 5.75
N LEU A 48 0.46 -6.94 4.61
CA LEU A 48 -0.40 -5.76 4.52
C LEU A 48 -1.87 -6.16 4.61
N GLN A 49 -2.61 -5.53 5.50
CA GLN A 49 -4.05 -5.66 5.62
C GLN A 49 -4.69 -4.27 5.63
N VAL A 50 -5.71 -4.09 4.79
CA VAL A 50 -6.55 -2.88 4.78
C VAL A 50 -7.99 -3.32 4.95
N MET A 51 -8.69 -2.74 5.91
CA MET A 51 -10.11 -3.01 6.17
C MET A 51 -10.94 -1.77 5.88
N VAL A 52 -11.97 -1.93 5.06
CA VAL A 52 -12.95 -0.88 4.76
C VAL A 52 -14.27 -1.24 5.42
N SER A 53 -14.71 -0.42 6.38
CA SER A 53 -15.99 -0.59 7.07
C SER A 53 -16.90 0.60 6.79
N THR A 54 -18.18 0.33 6.64
CA THR A 54 -19.26 1.34 6.54
C THR A 54 -20.17 1.32 7.77
N GLY A 55 -19.75 0.66 8.86
CA GLY A 55 -20.57 0.52 10.07
C GLY A 55 -21.92 -0.14 9.80
N GLY A 56 -21.95 -1.16 8.96
CA GLY A 56 -23.18 -1.87 8.57
C GLY A 56 -24.08 -1.14 7.57
N ARG A 57 -23.79 0.14 7.22
CA ARG A 57 -24.71 0.98 6.42
C ARG A 57 -24.68 0.70 4.91
N GLY A 58 -23.65 0.06 4.39
CA GLY A 58 -23.55 -0.15 2.96
C GLY A 58 -22.47 -1.15 2.56
N PRO A 59 -22.71 -2.47 2.68
CA PRO A 59 -21.70 -3.49 2.41
C PRO A 59 -21.23 -3.46 0.95
N ARG A 60 -22.13 -3.15 0.01
CA ARG A 60 -21.76 -2.99 -1.42
C ARG A 60 -20.87 -1.77 -1.66
N LEU A 61 -21.10 -0.68 -0.92
CA LEU A 61 -20.26 0.52 -0.98
C LEU A 61 -18.90 0.26 -0.36
N ALA A 62 -18.83 -0.44 0.78
CA ALA A 62 -17.56 -0.88 1.36
C ALA A 62 -16.73 -1.70 0.36
N ARG A 63 -17.36 -2.63 -0.37
CA ARG A 63 -16.70 -3.41 -1.44
C ARG A 63 -16.18 -2.50 -2.57
N LYS A 64 -16.98 -1.54 -3.03
CA LYS A 64 -16.58 -0.60 -4.08
C LYS A 64 -15.37 0.24 -3.65
N MET A 65 -15.41 0.79 -2.42
CA MET A 65 -14.30 1.54 -1.84
C MET A 65 -13.04 0.67 -1.68
N ARG A 66 -13.20 -0.58 -1.23
CA ARG A 66 -12.09 -1.53 -1.19
C ARG A 66 -11.44 -1.70 -2.57
N GLN A 67 -12.22 -1.87 -3.63
CA GLN A 67 -11.69 -2.01 -4.99
C GLN A 67 -10.92 -0.77 -5.45
N CYS A 68 -11.41 0.44 -5.16
CA CYS A 68 -10.70 1.68 -5.46
C CYS A 68 -9.35 1.76 -4.72
N ILE A 69 -9.33 1.42 -3.43
CA ILE A 69 -8.10 1.41 -2.63
C ILE A 69 -7.13 0.35 -3.15
N GLU A 70 -7.63 -0.86 -3.45
CA GLU A 70 -6.82 -1.96 -3.96
C GLU A 70 -6.14 -1.64 -5.28
N ALA A 71 -6.85 -0.92 -6.18
CA ALA A 71 -6.30 -0.45 -7.44
C ALA A 71 -5.22 0.64 -7.27
N ALA A 72 -5.31 1.43 -6.20
CA ALA A 72 -4.34 2.49 -5.89
C ALA A 72 -3.12 1.98 -5.11
N LEU A 73 -3.19 0.79 -4.51
CA LEU A 73 -2.07 0.23 -3.75
C LEU A 73 -1.01 -0.33 -4.70
N PRO A 74 0.28 -0.02 -4.48
CA PRO A 74 1.38 -0.64 -5.21
C PRO A 74 1.33 -2.17 -5.11
N GLU A 75 1.55 -2.84 -6.22
CA GLU A 75 1.46 -4.31 -6.29
C GLU A 75 2.42 -4.99 -5.30
N ARG A 76 3.63 -4.43 -5.15
CA ARG A 76 4.69 -4.94 -4.29
C ARG A 76 4.69 -4.41 -2.86
N ALA A 77 3.62 -3.73 -2.42
CA ALA A 77 3.54 -3.17 -1.07
C ALA A 77 3.74 -4.22 0.04
N GLY A 78 3.23 -5.44 -0.17
CA GLY A 78 3.42 -6.57 0.75
C GLY A 78 4.89 -6.99 0.87
N ASP A 79 5.60 -7.06 -0.27
CA ASP A 79 7.02 -7.42 -0.33
C ASP A 79 7.86 -6.37 0.39
N ALA A 80 7.60 -5.07 0.16
CA ALA A 80 8.30 -3.99 0.86
C ALA A 80 8.19 -4.12 2.38
N ILE A 81 7.01 -4.44 2.90
CA ILE A 81 6.80 -4.66 4.35
C ILE A 81 7.59 -5.86 4.85
N MET A 82 7.64 -6.95 4.08
CA MET A 82 8.44 -8.14 4.43
C MET A 82 9.93 -7.81 4.52
N GLN A 83 10.46 -7.12 3.52
CA GLN A 83 11.87 -6.78 3.46
C GLN A 83 12.29 -5.76 4.54
N VAL A 84 11.45 -4.76 4.81
CA VAL A 84 11.66 -3.83 5.93
C VAL A 84 11.63 -4.58 7.28
N GLY A 85 10.76 -5.57 7.42
CA GLY A 85 10.72 -6.47 8.58
C GLY A 85 12.03 -7.25 8.77
N MET A 86 12.58 -7.78 7.69
CA MET A 86 13.88 -8.46 7.67
C MET A 86 15.02 -7.50 8.08
N LEU A 87 15.10 -6.33 7.47
CA LEU A 87 16.08 -5.29 7.81
C LEU A 87 16.01 -4.93 9.31
N ARG A 88 14.80 -4.74 9.84
CA ARG A 88 14.57 -4.44 11.26
C ARG A 88 15.04 -5.58 12.17
N SER A 89 14.86 -6.83 11.77
CA SER A 89 15.35 -7.99 12.51
C SER A 89 16.88 -8.01 12.57
N LYS A 90 17.54 -7.85 11.42
CA LYS A 90 19.01 -7.78 11.33
C LYS A 90 19.58 -6.64 12.18
N LEU A 91 18.96 -5.47 12.13
CA LEU A 91 19.36 -4.31 12.92
C LEU A 91 19.29 -4.60 14.43
N ARG A 92 18.29 -5.32 14.90
CA ARG A 92 18.17 -5.73 16.31
C ARG A 92 19.25 -6.72 16.73
N HIS A 93 19.70 -7.58 15.83
CA HIS A 93 20.79 -8.51 16.10
C HIS A 93 22.14 -7.79 16.24
N VAL A 94 22.39 -6.78 15.41
CA VAL A 94 23.66 -6.01 15.44
C VAL A 94 23.68 -5.01 16.59
N SER A 95 22.55 -4.44 16.96
CA SER A 95 22.43 -3.50 18.07
C SER A 95 21.30 -3.95 19.00
N PRO A 96 21.56 -4.92 19.91
CA PRO A 96 20.53 -5.49 20.77
C PRO A 96 20.19 -4.62 21.98
N ASP A 97 21.03 -3.64 22.34
CA ASP A 97 20.86 -2.82 23.53
C ASP A 97 19.50 -2.10 23.52
N PRO A 98 18.68 -2.21 24.58
CA PRO A 98 17.44 -1.44 24.72
C PRO A 98 17.66 0.08 24.65
N GLN A 99 18.80 0.61 25.07
CA GLN A 99 19.12 2.03 25.00
C GLN A 99 19.20 2.53 23.55
N ASP A 100 19.58 1.67 22.61
CA ASP A 100 19.60 1.98 21.18
C ASP A 100 18.22 1.98 20.51
N SER A 101 17.16 1.64 21.24
CA SER A 101 15.82 1.47 20.65
C SER A 101 15.33 2.72 19.91
N ALA A 102 15.52 3.90 20.52
CA ALA A 102 15.12 5.18 19.90
C ALA A 102 15.94 5.48 18.63
N ALA A 103 17.26 5.22 18.69
CA ALA A 103 18.16 5.42 17.55
C ALA A 103 17.83 4.46 16.39
N ARG A 104 17.58 3.17 16.69
CA ARG A 104 17.14 2.19 15.70
C ARG A 104 15.83 2.62 15.02
N MET A 105 14.85 3.05 15.80
CA MET A 105 13.58 3.51 15.28
C MET A 105 13.75 4.74 14.37
N SER A 106 14.52 5.73 14.81
CA SER A 106 14.81 6.93 14.03
C SER A 106 15.49 6.61 12.69
N TRP A 107 16.49 5.70 12.71
CA TRP A 107 17.17 5.29 11.50
C TRP A 107 16.23 4.54 10.53
N MET A 108 15.45 3.60 11.03
CA MET A 108 14.46 2.87 10.23
C MET A 108 13.43 3.81 9.59
N THR A 109 12.97 4.83 10.34
CA THR A 109 12.05 5.85 9.80
C THR A 109 12.70 6.59 8.64
N LYS A 110 13.93 7.07 8.81
CA LYS A 110 14.65 7.79 7.74
C LYS A 110 14.89 6.91 6.51
N VAL A 111 15.20 5.63 6.69
CA VAL A 111 15.35 4.67 5.58
C VAL A 111 14.03 4.51 4.84
N CYS A 112 12.92 4.32 5.55
CA CYS A 112 11.59 4.17 4.93
C CYS A 112 11.12 5.44 4.22
N GLU A 113 11.47 6.63 4.72
CA GLU A 113 11.13 7.91 4.10
C GLU A 113 11.97 8.22 2.86
N ALA A 114 13.23 7.81 2.87
CA ALA A 114 14.18 8.08 1.78
C ALA A 114 14.07 7.10 0.60
N LYS A 115 13.44 5.94 0.81
CA LYS A 115 13.33 4.87 -0.19
C LYS A 115 11.91 4.75 -0.72
N THR A 116 11.79 4.47 -2.01
CA THR A 116 10.50 4.12 -2.62
C THR A 116 10.05 2.73 -2.19
N LEU A 117 8.74 2.45 -2.29
CA LEU A 117 8.21 1.12 -1.99
C LEU A 117 8.82 0.03 -2.88
N ASP A 118 9.12 0.36 -4.14
CA ASP A 118 9.74 -0.58 -5.07
C ASP A 118 11.20 -0.89 -4.69
N GLU A 119 11.98 0.12 -4.28
CA GLU A 119 13.34 -0.09 -3.76
C GLU A 119 13.33 -0.97 -2.50
N LEU A 120 12.40 -0.72 -1.59
CA LEU A 120 12.23 -1.51 -0.38
C LEU A 120 11.78 -2.94 -0.68
N ALA A 121 10.90 -3.12 -1.67
CA ALA A 121 10.42 -4.44 -2.08
C ALA A 121 11.51 -5.29 -2.77
N MET A 122 12.54 -4.65 -3.32
CA MET A 122 13.68 -5.31 -3.96
C MET A 122 14.87 -5.50 -3.02
N LEU A 123 14.76 -5.08 -1.76
CA LEU A 123 15.83 -5.22 -0.78
C LEU A 123 16.11 -6.69 -0.51
N ASP A 124 17.28 -7.16 -0.91
CA ASP A 124 17.74 -8.52 -0.62
C ASP A 124 18.51 -8.60 0.71
N GLU A 125 18.75 -9.82 1.13
CA GLU A 125 19.41 -10.11 2.40
C GLU A 125 20.82 -9.53 2.48
N ALA A 126 21.61 -9.65 1.41
CA ALA A 126 22.99 -9.19 1.36
C ALA A 126 23.07 -7.65 1.44
N THR A 127 22.16 -6.96 0.73
CA THR A 127 22.05 -5.50 0.79
C THR A 127 21.61 -5.03 2.18
N ALA A 128 20.64 -5.72 2.79
CA ALA A 128 20.21 -5.42 4.15
C ALA A 128 21.34 -5.60 5.17
N GLU A 129 22.15 -6.64 5.05
CA GLU A 129 23.34 -6.84 5.89
C GLU A 129 24.35 -5.71 5.72
N ARG A 130 24.66 -5.34 4.49
CA ARG A 130 25.56 -4.23 4.21
C ARG A 130 25.05 -2.93 4.85
N TRP A 131 23.78 -2.58 4.70
CA TRP A 131 23.22 -1.38 5.29
C TRP A 131 23.33 -1.37 6.82
N VAL A 132 23.13 -2.52 7.46
CA VAL A 132 23.23 -2.63 8.91
C VAL A 132 24.68 -2.54 9.38
N HIS A 133 25.64 -3.04 8.62
CA HIS A 133 27.06 -3.04 9.03
C HIS A 133 27.79 -1.74 8.64
N GLU A 134 27.44 -1.14 7.52
CA GLU A 134 28.15 0.04 7.00
C GLU A 134 27.44 1.36 7.33
N ASP A 135 26.10 1.41 7.16
CA ASP A 135 25.33 2.64 7.28
C ASP A 135 24.78 2.86 8.70
N TRP A 136 24.36 1.81 9.39
CA TRP A 136 23.82 1.94 10.75
C TRP A 136 24.82 2.52 11.76
N PRO A 137 26.09 2.08 11.86
CA PRO A 137 27.03 2.63 12.83
C PRO A 137 27.22 4.15 12.68
N THR A 138 27.19 4.65 11.45
CA THR A 138 27.35 6.07 11.13
C THR A 138 26.02 6.81 11.06
N ARG A 139 24.88 6.12 11.25
CA ARG A 139 23.52 6.67 11.08
C ARG A 139 23.26 7.26 9.69
N ARG A 140 23.98 6.81 8.68
CA ARG A 140 23.76 7.21 7.28
C ARG A 140 22.48 6.59 6.74
N ILE A 141 21.86 7.29 5.79
CA ILE A 141 20.81 6.72 4.97
C ILE A 141 21.49 5.95 3.85
N PRO A 142 21.16 4.66 3.65
CA PRO A 142 21.77 3.86 2.59
C PRO A 142 21.56 4.51 1.21
N SER A 143 22.61 4.66 0.45
CA SER A 143 22.51 5.08 -0.94
C SER A 143 21.70 4.06 -1.74
N SER A 144 20.90 4.51 -2.71
CA SER A 144 20.24 3.63 -3.66
C SER A 144 21.30 2.92 -4.47
N SER A 145 21.55 1.65 -4.17
CA SER A 145 22.39 0.79 -5.01
C SER A 145 21.60 0.22 -6.20
N LEU A 146 20.60 0.94 -6.67
CA LEU A 146 20.25 0.83 -8.07
C LEU A 146 21.47 1.43 -8.79
N THR A 147 22.53 0.60 -8.94
CA THR A 147 23.47 0.81 -10.02
C THR A 147 22.61 1.22 -11.18
N SER A 148 22.77 2.47 -11.60
CA SER A 148 22.24 2.93 -12.84
C SER A 148 22.34 1.75 -13.82
N LEU A 149 21.21 1.12 -14.12
CA LEU A 149 21.08 0.49 -15.40
C LEU A 149 21.45 1.65 -16.33
N SER A 150 22.71 1.70 -16.69
CA SER A 150 23.19 2.57 -17.73
C SER A 150 22.37 2.15 -18.94
N TRP A 151 21.29 2.87 -19.16
CA TRP A 151 20.52 2.72 -20.38
C TRP A 151 21.53 2.85 -21.49
N PRO A 152 21.63 1.88 -22.38
CA PRO A 152 22.53 1.99 -23.49
C PRO A 152 22.26 3.34 -24.16
N SER A 153 23.29 4.10 -24.41
CA SER A 153 23.21 5.44 -24.99
C SER A 153 22.33 5.50 -26.25
N SER A 154 22.14 4.36 -26.93
CA SER A 154 21.20 4.14 -28.01
C SER A 154 19.72 4.28 -27.60
N MET A 155 19.33 3.91 -26.39
CA MET A 155 17.94 4.05 -25.90
C MET A 155 17.65 5.48 -25.44
N ALA A 156 18.63 6.19 -24.90
CA ALA A 156 18.48 7.61 -24.55
C ALA A 156 18.24 8.47 -25.79
N SER A 157 18.92 8.17 -26.90
CA SER A 157 18.71 8.88 -28.17
C SER A 157 17.35 8.55 -28.83
N ILE A 158 16.85 7.32 -28.66
CA ILE A 158 15.53 6.92 -29.14
C ILE A 158 14.44 7.64 -28.34
N LEU A 159 14.55 7.67 -27.00
CA LEU A 159 13.60 8.41 -26.15
C LEU A 159 13.66 9.92 -26.37
N ALA A 160 14.85 10.50 -26.53
CA ALA A 160 14.99 11.92 -26.87
C ALA A 160 14.32 12.25 -28.21
N SER A 161 14.43 11.35 -29.21
CA SER A 161 13.77 11.51 -30.52
C SER A 161 12.25 11.35 -30.43
N TYR A 162 11.74 10.55 -29.49
CA TYR A 162 10.31 10.42 -29.22
C TYR A 162 9.77 11.62 -28.42
N LEU A 163 10.50 12.09 -27.41
CA LEU A 163 10.08 13.23 -26.57
C LEU A 163 10.15 14.56 -27.35
N SER A 164 11.04 14.72 -28.33
CA SER A 164 11.09 15.90 -29.19
C SER A 164 9.91 16.00 -30.16
N ARG A 165 9.11 14.93 -30.31
CA ARG A 165 7.91 14.88 -31.15
C ARG A 165 6.60 14.99 -30.36
N VAL A 166 6.67 15.12 -29.03
CA VAL A 166 5.50 15.32 -28.18
C VAL A 166 5.25 16.81 -28.03
N ILE A 167 4.25 17.33 -28.75
CA ILE A 167 3.79 18.71 -28.59
C ILE A 167 2.75 18.70 -27.47
N ILE A 168 3.07 19.29 -26.32
CA ILE A 168 2.10 19.52 -25.24
C ILE A 168 1.34 20.80 -25.58
N VAL A 169 0.08 20.65 -25.99
CA VAL A 169 -0.81 21.78 -26.19
C VAL A 169 -1.58 22.01 -24.88
N PRO A 170 -1.39 23.14 -24.20
CA PRO A 170 -2.19 23.45 -23.02
C PRO A 170 -3.62 23.78 -23.47
N CYS A 171 -4.57 22.92 -23.16
CA CYS A 171 -5.99 23.17 -23.36
C CYS A 171 -6.58 23.78 -22.09
N SER A 172 -7.22 24.94 -22.24
CA SER A 172 -7.80 25.69 -21.13
C SER A 172 -9.05 25.00 -20.57
N ARG A 173 -9.06 24.90 -19.24
CA ARG A 173 -10.19 24.64 -18.33
C ARG A 173 -10.90 23.28 -18.34
N ASP A 174 -10.68 22.61 -17.25
CA ASP A 174 -11.66 21.85 -16.43
C ASP A 174 -12.18 20.48 -16.85
N VAL A 175 -11.43 19.61 -17.53
CA VAL A 175 -11.64 18.13 -17.51
C VAL A 175 -10.33 17.41 -17.82
N LEU A 176 -10.02 16.35 -17.04
CA LEU A 176 -9.03 15.35 -17.44
C LEU A 176 -9.65 14.44 -18.51
N SER A 177 -9.44 14.74 -19.75
CA SER A 177 -9.73 13.83 -20.86
C SER A 177 -8.45 13.56 -21.64
N PHE A 178 -8.07 12.28 -21.70
CA PHE A 178 -7.01 11.84 -22.61
C PHE A 178 -7.64 11.55 -23.97
N THR A 179 -7.32 12.35 -24.95
CA THR A 179 -7.62 12.02 -26.35
C THR A 179 -6.32 11.69 -27.05
N LEU A 180 -6.20 10.45 -27.51
CA LEU A 180 -5.16 10.06 -28.46
C LEU A 180 -5.64 10.44 -29.86
N GLY A 181 -5.10 11.53 -30.42
CA GLY A 181 -5.31 11.88 -31.80
C GLY A 181 -4.18 11.35 -32.67
N ALA A 182 -4.45 10.40 -33.54
CA ALA A 182 -3.51 10.01 -34.60
C ALA A 182 -3.69 10.94 -35.79
N THR A 183 -2.66 11.72 -36.13
CA THR A 183 -2.61 12.44 -37.38
C THR A 183 -1.94 11.59 -38.45
N SER A 184 -2.26 11.82 -39.70
CA SER A 184 -1.75 11.10 -40.90
C SER A 184 -0.22 11.14 -41.08
N THR A 185 0.50 11.80 -40.19
CA THR A 185 1.97 11.94 -40.16
C THR A 185 2.63 11.24 -38.97
N GLY A 186 1.95 10.37 -38.22
CA GLY A 186 2.53 9.58 -37.13
C GLY A 186 2.91 10.38 -35.86
N LEU A 187 2.38 11.60 -35.69
CA LEU A 187 2.53 12.40 -34.47
C LEU A 187 1.42 12.04 -33.47
N ALA A 188 1.78 11.56 -32.29
CA ALA A 188 0.85 11.42 -31.18
C ALA A 188 0.78 12.74 -30.39
N VAL A 189 -0.41 13.34 -30.31
CA VAL A 189 -0.66 14.53 -29.50
C VAL A 189 -1.32 14.11 -28.20
N LEU A 190 -0.64 14.33 -27.07
CA LEU A 190 -1.19 14.17 -25.74
C LEU A 190 -1.71 15.54 -25.26
N ALA A 191 -3.01 15.70 -25.17
CA ALA A 191 -3.63 16.87 -24.57
C ALA A 191 -4.01 16.56 -23.11
N TRP A 192 -3.53 17.39 -22.18
CA TRP A 192 -3.86 17.30 -20.76
C TRP A 192 -4.68 18.53 -20.37
N SER A 193 -5.83 18.29 -19.78
CA SER A 193 -6.71 19.34 -19.26
C SER A 193 -7.03 19.09 -17.80
N ILE A 194 -6.81 20.09 -16.95
CA ILE A 194 -7.20 20.04 -15.53
C ILE A 194 -8.48 20.88 -15.37
N ARG A 195 -9.57 20.26 -14.90
CA ARG A 195 -10.74 20.99 -14.38
C ARG A 195 -10.58 21.25 -12.89
N LYS A 196 -10.80 22.51 -12.53
CA LYS A 196 -11.04 22.90 -11.13
C LYS A 196 -12.49 22.66 -10.76
#